data_e23148728baae1f392ab6d9215ce7dfd
#
_entry.id   e23148728baae1f392ab6d9215ce7dfd
#
_cell.length_a   1.000
_cell.length_b   1.000
_cell.length_c   1.000
_cell.angle_alpha   90.00
_cell.angle_beta   90.00
_cell.angle_gamma   90.00
#
_symmetry.space_group_name_H-M   'P 1'
#
loop_
_entity.id
_entity.type
_entity.pdbx_description
1 polymer ?
#
loop_
_entity_poly.entity_id
_entity_poly.type
_entity_poly.pdbx_seq_one_letter_code
_entity_poly.pdbx_strand_id
1 'polypeptide(L)'
;MNAKIIASLAFTSMFSLSTLLSPAHAEEQEKALNFGIISTESQQNLKPQWTPFLQDMEKKLGVKVNAFFAPDYAGIIQGMRFNKVDIAWYGNLSAMEAVDRANGQVFAQTVAADGSPGYWSVLIVNKDSPINNLNDLLAKRKDLTSGNGDPNSTSGFLVPGYYVFAKNNISASDFKRTVNAGMKPTRWPSPTSRWMLPPTTPKTSTS
;
A
#
# COMPACT_ATOMS: atom_id res chain seq x y z
N MET A 1 -75.81 51.90 -24.54
CA MET A 1 -75.90 53.03 -23.58
C MET A 1 -74.68 52.93 -22.68
N ASN A 2 -73.95 54.02 -22.65
CA ASN A 2 -72.94 54.48 -21.69
C ASN A 2 -71.56 53.79 -21.69
N ALA A 3 -70.70 54.56 -22.29
CA ALA A 3 -69.26 54.60 -22.11
C ALA A 3 -68.86 54.91 -20.67
N LYS A 4 -67.73 54.44 -20.24
CA LYS A 4 -66.74 55.16 -19.37
C LYS A 4 -65.35 54.68 -19.64
N ILE A 5 -64.60 55.62 -20.15
CA ILE A 5 -63.15 55.66 -20.31
C ILE A 5 -62.58 55.83 -18.95
N ILE A 6 -61.57 55.01 -18.57
CA ILE A 6 -60.64 55.35 -17.55
C ILE A 6 -59.20 55.03 -18.04
N ALA A 7 -58.45 56.09 -18.27
CA ALA A 7 -57.03 56.08 -18.52
C ALA A 7 -56.31 55.64 -17.28
N SER A 8 -55.30 54.75 -17.38
CA SER A 8 -54.40 54.48 -16.31
C SER A 8 -52.99 54.52 -16.80
N LEU A 9 -52.20 55.37 -16.17
CA LEU A 9 -50.77 55.70 -16.41
C LEU A 9 -49.91 54.45 -16.43
N ALA A 10 -49.10 54.34 -17.46
CA ALA A 10 -47.93 53.49 -17.50
C ALA A 10 -46.82 54.06 -16.59
N PHE A 11 -46.51 53.37 -15.51
CA PHE A 11 -45.36 53.65 -14.70
C PHE A 11 -44.26 52.66 -15.09
N THR A 12 -43.34 53.12 -15.94
CA THR A 12 -42.17 52.38 -16.38
C THR A 12 -41.11 52.45 -15.30
N SER A 13 -41.06 51.48 -14.40
CA SER A 13 -39.91 51.34 -13.48
C SER A 13 -38.83 50.50 -14.16
N MET A 14 -37.79 51.18 -14.56
CA MET A 14 -36.55 50.66 -15.12
C MET A 14 -35.76 50.06 -13.97
N PHE A 15 -35.88 48.72 -13.79
CA PHE A 15 -35.11 47.97 -12.81
C PHE A 15 -33.74 47.69 -13.43
N SER A 16 -32.75 48.52 -13.10
CA SER A 16 -31.35 48.30 -13.49
C SER A 16 -30.80 47.07 -12.74
N LEU A 17 -30.78 45.92 -13.40
CA LEU A 17 -30.16 44.69 -12.91
C LEU A 17 -28.64 44.82 -13.08
N SER A 18 -27.99 45.43 -12.11
CA SER A 18 -26.51 45.41 -12.00
C SER A 18 -26.07 43.99 -11.66
N THR A 19 -25.76 43.18 -12.66
CA THR A 19 -25.06 41.91 -12.46
C THR A 19 -23.67 42.19 -11.96
N LEU A 20 -23.48 42.08 -10.66
CA LEU A 20 -22.15 41.95 -10.04
C LEU A 20 -21.55 40.63 -10.56
N LEU A 21 -20.78 40.69 -11.65
CA LEU A 21 -19.83 39.63 -12.00
C LEU A 21 -18.73 39.64 -10.93
N SER A 22 -18.94 38.89 -9.87
CA SER A 22 -17.83 38.48 -9.02
C SER A 22 -16.91 37.63 -9.90
N PRO A 23 -15.62 37.95 -10.04
CA PRO A 23 -14.69 37.01 -10.63
C PRO A 23 -14.72 35.74 -9.77
N ALA A 24 -15.24 34.65 -10.32
CA ALA A 24 -15.01 33.34 -9.75
C ALA A 24 -13.50 33.14 -9.76
N HIS A 25 -12.85 33.37 -8.63
CA HIS A 25 -11.54 32.81 -8.39
C HIS A 25 -11.78 31.30 -8.47
N ALA A 26 -11.46 30.71 -9.60
CA ALA A 26 -11.16 29.29 -9.64
C ALA A 26 -9.98 29.13 -8.68
N GLU A 27 -10.23 28.64 -7.47
CA GLU A 27 -9.18 28.12 -6.62
C GLU A 27 -8.41 27.13 -7.51
N GLU A 28 -7.22 27.53 -7.92
CA GLU A 28 -6.28 26.65 -8.58
C GLU A 28 -6.00 25.57 -7.56
N GLN A 29 -6.67 24.42 -7.73
CA GLN A 29 -6.59 23.31 -6.81
C GLN A 29 -5.14 22.89 -6.79
N GLU A 30 -4.43 23.23 -5.73
CA GLU A 30 -3.00 22.97 -5.56
C GLU A 30 -2.79 21.48 -5.90
N LYS A 31 -2.05 21.21 -6.97
CA LYS A 31 -1.86 19.88 -7.50
C LYS A 31 -1.06 19.06 -6.49
N ALA A 32 -1.76 18.29 -5.67
CA ALA A 32 -1.15 17.41 -4.70
C ALA A 32 -0.90 16.04 -5.32
N LEU A 33 0.22 15.39 -4.97
CA LEU A 33 0.52 14.00 -5.30
C LEU A 33 0.16 13.10 -4.13
N ASN A 34 -0.51 12.00 -4.39
CA ASN A 34 -0.80 10.96 -3.42
C ASN A 34 0.19 9.81 -3.58
N PHE A 35 1.06 9.63 -2.59
CA PHE A 35 2.08 8.59 -2.58
C PHE A 35 1.60 7.38 -1.78
N GLY A 36 1.33 6.27 -2.46
CA GLY A 36 0.89 5.01 -1.88
C GLY A 36 2.05 4.23 -1.26
N ILE A 37 1.82 3.68 -0.08
CA ILE A 37 2.80 2.88 0.67
C ILE A 37 2.14 1.56 1.04
N ILE A 38 2.64 0.44 0.49
CA ILE A 38 2.12 -0.89 0.84
C ILE A 38 2.31 -1.19 2.33
N SER A 39 1.36 -1.90 2.91
CA SER A 39 1.26 -2.19 4.34
C SER A 39 2.25 -3.29 4.79
N THR A 40 3.55 -3.03 4.67
CA THR A 40 4.60 -3.93 5.19
C THR A 40 4.61 -4.00 6.71
N GLU A 41 4.09 -2.95 7.35
CA GLU A 41 3.89 -2.83 8.79
C GLU A 41 2.58 -2.09 9.08
N SER A 42 2.29 -1.84 10.37
CA SER A 42 1.17 -0.98 10.75
C SER A 42 1.38 0.45 10.24
N GLN A 43 0.31 1.14 9.91
CA GLN A 43 0.36 2.56 9.52
C GLN A 43 1.04 3.44 10.58
N GLN A 44 0.89 3.10 11.87
CA GLN A 44 1.54 3.82 12.97
C GLN A 44 3.07 3.74 12.89
N ASN A 45 3.61 2.62 12.41
CA ASN A 45 5.04 2.42 12.22
C ASN A 45 5.52 3.03 10.89
N LEU A 46 4.77 2.85 9.81
CA LEU A 46 5.14 3.33 8.47
C LEU A 46 5.16 4.86 8.40
N LYS A 47 4.18 5.53 9.00
CA LYS A 47 4.04 6.99 8.90
C LYS A 47 5.31 7.75 9.32
N PRO A 48 5.89 7.54 10.51
CA PRO A 48 7.12 8.25 10.89
C PRO A 48 8.33 7.86 10.03
N GLN A 49 8.41 6.63 9.52
CA GLN A 49 9.51 6.18 8.68
C GLN A 49 9.50 6.86 7.31
N TRP A 50 8.31 7.05 6.71
CA TRP A 50 8.16 7.63 5.39
C TRP A 50 8.06 9.16 5.38
N THR A 51 7.69 9.78 6.48
CA THR A 51 7.53 11.24 6.57
C THR A 51 8.74 12.02 6.06
N PRO A 52 10.01 11.72 6.46
CA PRO A 52 11.16 12.48 5.97
C PRO A 52 11.34 12.39 4.46
N PHE A 53 11.12 11.20 3.88
CA PHE A 53 11.22 10.99 2.44
C PHE A 53 10.15 11.79 1.67
N LEU A 54 8.90 11.76 2.14
CA LEU A 54 7.80 12.48 1.49
C LEU A 54 7.97 13.99 1.59
N GLN A 55 8.48 14.50 2.73
CA GLN A 55 8.80 15.92 2.90
C GLN A 55 9.93 16.38 1.97
N ASP A 56 10.97 15.56 1.78
CA ASP A 56 12.05 15.87 0.84
C ASP A 56 11.54 15.85 -0.60
N MET A 57 10.67 14.90 -0.95
CA MET A 57 10.01 14.84 -2.24
C MET A 57 9.13 16.07 -2.49
N GLU A 58 8.31 16.48 -1.52
CA GLU A 58 7.48 17.67 -1.57
C GLU A 58 8.32 18.91 -1.82
N LYS A 59 9.43 19.08 -1.07
CA LYS A 59 10.36 20.21 -1.23
C LYS A 59 11.02 20.23 -2.61
N LYS A 60 11.41 19.08 -3.15
CA LYS A 60 12.10 18.99 -4.44
C LYS A 60 11.15 19.19 -5.62
N LEU A 61 9.93 18.74 -5.52
CA LEU A 61 8.94 18.83 -6.58
C LEU A 61 8.15 20.15 -6.56
N GLY A 62 8.15 20.86 -5.44
CA GLY A 62 7.37 22.09 -5.27
C GLY A 62 5.85 21.87 -5.25
N VAL A 63 5.40 20.63 -4.98
CA VAL A 63 3.99 20.26 -4.88
C VAL A 63 3.74 19.47 -3.61
N LYS A 64 2.53 19.57 -3.06
CA LYS A 64 2.12 18.81 -1.88
C LYS A 64 2.22 17.31 -2.14
N VAL A 65 2.79 16.53 -1.20
CA VAL A 65 2.87 15.07 -1.28
C VAL A 65 2.17 14.45 -0.07
N ASN A 66 1.06 13.79 -0.32
CA ASN A 66 0.26 13.13 0.70
C ASN A 66 0.60 11.65 0.77
N ALA A 67 0.81 11.12 1.98
CA ALA A 67 0.91 9.68 2.18
C ALA A 67 -0.46 9.02 2.06
N PHE A 68 -0.57 7.97 1.25
CA PHE A 68 -1.76 7.14 1.13
C PHE A 68 -1.46 5.75 1.72
N PHE A 69 -2.22 5.37 2.74
CA PHE A 69 -2.11 4.08 3.39
C PHE A 69 -3.39 3.27 3.18
N ALA A 70 -3.24 1.95 3.12
CA ALA A 70 -4.35 1.01 3.06
C ALA A 70 -4.09 -0.14 4.06
N PRO A 71 -5.13 -0.90 4.46
CA PRO A 71 -4.98 -2.01 5.40
C PRO A 71 -4.18 -3.19 4.82
N ASP A 72 -4.09 -3.29 3.51
CA ASP A 72 -3.43 -4.34 2.76
C ASP A 72 -2.80 -3.80 1.46
N TYR A 73 -2.01 -4.63 0.79
CA TYR A 73 -1.35 -4.26 -0.49
C TYR A 73 -2.37 -4.02 -1.60
N ALA A 74 -3.44 -4.80 -1.62
CA ALA A 74 -4.49 -4.67 -2.63
C ALA A 74 -5.15 -3.29 -2.58
N GLY A 75 -5.28 -2.69 -1.39
CA GLY A 75 -5.84 -1.36 -1.22
C GLY A 75 -5.02 -0.27 -1.92
N ILE A 76 -3.69 -0.39 -1.94
CA ILE A 76 -2.82 0.55 -2.68
C ILE A 76 -2.98 0.35 -4.19
N ILE A 77 -3.03 -0.90 -4.67
CA ILE A 77 -3.26 -1.23 -6.08
C ILE A 77 -4.61 -0.67 -6.55
N GLN A 78 -5.67 -0.86 -5.76
CA GLN A 78 -6.98 -0.29 -6.06
C GLN A 78 -6.97 1.24 -6.01
N GLY A 79 -6.26 1.83 -5.04
CA GLY A 79 -6.06 3.28 -4.98
C GLY A 79 -5.48 3.84 -6.29
N MET A 80 -4.47 3.19 -6.85
CA MET A 80 -3.88 3.55 -8.14
C MET A 80 -4.87 3.34 -9.30
N ARG A 81 -5.57 2.20 -9.34
CA ARG A 81 -6.58 1.90 -10.36
C ARG A 81 -7.68 2.96 -10.45
N PHE A 82 -8.07 3.53 -9.32
CA PHE A 82 -9.12 4.55 -9.24
C PHE A 82 -8.59 5.98 -9.13
N ASN A 83 -7.34 6.22 -9.54
CA ASN A 83 -6.70 7.55 -9.55
C ASN A 83 -6.70 8.25 -8.17
N LYS A 84 -6.60 7.47 -7.09
CA LYS A 84 -6.43 7.98 -5.72
C LYS A 84 -4.98 7.94 -5.28
N VAL A 85 -4.14 7.25 -6.04
CA VAL A 85 -2.70 7.11 -5.83
C VAL A 85 -2.02 7.42 -7.15
N ASP A 86 -1.11 8.39 -7.15
CA ASP A 86 -0.38 8.84 -8.34
C ASP A 86 0.96 8.10 -8.46
N ILE A 87 1.64 7.92 -7.35
CA ILE A 87 2.92 7.22 -7.24
C ILE A 87 2.81 6.25 -6.06
N ALA A 88 3.43 5.08 -6.16
CA ALA A 88 3.44 4.15 -5.02
C ALA A 88 4.74 3.38 -4.92
N TRP A 89 5.10 3.04 -3.68
CA TRP A 89 6.14 2.07 -3.38
C TRP A 89 5.52 0.68 -3.24
N TYR A 90 6.03 -0.25 -4.03
CA TYR A 90 5.57 -1.63 -4.12
C TYR A 90 6.71 -2.63 -3.89
N GLY A 91 6.38 -3.86 -3.55
CA GLY A 91 7.25 -5.01 -3.77
C GLY A 91 7.12 -5.51 -5.22
N ASN A 92 7.97 -6.44 -5.65
CA ASN A 92 7.97 -6.90 -7.04
C ASN A 92 6.61 -7.49 -7.47
N LEU A 93 6.01 -8.38 -6.66
CA LEU A 93 4.72 -8.98 -6.99
C LEU A 93 3.61 -7.93 -7.04
N SER A 94 3.51 -7.07 -6.03
CA SER A 94 2.49 -6.02 -6.00
C SER A 94 2.69 -4.95 -7.11
N ALA A 95 3.93 -4.70 -7.54
CA ALA A 95 4.21 -3.85 -8.69
C ALA A 95 3.69 -4.47 -9.98
N MET A 96 3.91 -5.77 -10.21
CA MET A 96 3.35 -6.50 -11.37
C MET A 96 1.81 -6.45 -11.35
N GLU A 97 1.19 -6.69 -10.20
CA GLU A 97 -0.26 -6.58 -10.05
C GLU A 97 -0.77 -5.15 -10.34
N ALA A 98 -0.02 -4.11 -9.95
CA ALA A 98 -0.37 -2.73 -10.26
C ALA A 98 -0.24 -2.41 -11.75
N VAL A 99 0.79 -2.96 -12.44
CA VAL A 99 0.93 -2.85 -13.90
C VAL A 99 -0.26 -3.49 -14.60
N ASP A 100 -0.61 -4.72 -14.22
CA ASP A 100 -1.65 -5.50 -14.90
C ASP A 100 -3.06 -4.99 -14.62
N ARG A 101 -3.33 -4.52 -13.40
CA ARG A 101 -4.70 -4.21 -12.94
C ARG A 101 -5.00 -2.73 -12.73
N ALA A 102 -3.97 -1.91 -12.60
CA ALA A 102 -4.10 -0.48 -12.32
C ALA A 102 -3.43 0.40 -13.37
N ASN A 103 -2.98 -0.19 -14.49
CA ASN A 103 -2.26 0.51 -15.57
C ASN A 103 -1.03 1.27 -15.03
N GLY A 104 -0.37 0.73 -14.00
CA GLY A 104 0.83 1.30 -13.42
C GLY A 104 2.04 1.13 -14.35
N GLN A 105 3.06 1.95 -14.14
CA GLN A 105 4.34 1.84 -14.82
C GLN A 105 5.48 1.87 -13.80
N VAL A 106 6.37 0.89 -13.85
CA VAL A 106 7.59 0.89 -13.03
C VAL A 106 8.59 1.87 -13.65
N PHE A 107 9.01 2.89 -12.91
CA PHE A 107 9.96 3.90 -13.38
C PHE A 107 11.26 3.95 -12.57
N ALA A 108 11.27 3.38 -11.35
CA ALA A 108 12.43 3.37 -10.46
C ALA A 108 12.46 2.09 -9.62
N GLN A 109 13.62 1.73 -9.14
CA GLN A 109 13.85 0.61 -8.22
C GLN A 109 14.63 1.11 -7.01
N THR A 110 14.25 0.65 -5.82
CA THR A 110 15.04 0.86 -4.61
C THR A 110 16.21 -0.13 -4.58
N VAL A 111 17.37 0.35 -4.16
CA VAL A 111 18.56 -0.46 -3.93
C VAL A 111 19.02 -0.31 -2.48
N ALA A 112 19.74 -1.30 -1.96
CA ALA A 112 20.32 -1.19 -0.64
C ALA A 112 21.44 -0.12 -0.60
N ALA A 113 21.85 0.30 0.60
CA ALA A 113 22.88 1.33 0.76
C ALA A 113 24.24 0.93 0.16
N ASP A 114 24.51 -0.35 0.04
CA ASP A 114 25.71 -0.92 -0.62
C ASP A 114 25.57 -1.02 -2.16
N GLY A 115 24.44 -0.57 -2.71
CA GLY A 115 24.14 -0.63 -4.13
C GLY A 115 23.61 -1.98 -4.63
N SER A 116 23.46 -2.98 -3.76
CA SER A 116 22.92 -4.28 -4.16
C SER A 116 21.43 -4.18 -4.49
N PRO A 117 20.98 -4.78 -5.62
CA PRO A 117 19.57 -4.86 -5.94
C PRO A 117 18.91 -6.02 -5.20
N GLY A 118 17.73 -5.79 -4.64
CA GLY A 118 16.93 -6.84 -4.04
C GLY A 118 17.15 -7.03 -2.54
N TYR A 119 16.51 -8.07 -1.99
CA TYR A 119 16.50 -8.38 -0.57
C TYR A 119 16.13 -9.86 -0.36
N TRP A 120 16.31 -10.35 0.86
CA TRP A 120 16.07 -11.75 1.19
C TRP A 120 14.63 -12.01 1.61
N SER A 121 14.09 -13.15 1.17
CA SER A 121 12.92 -13.77 1.78
C SER A 121 13.42 -14.73 2.87
N VAL A 122 12.97 -14.53 4.09
CA VAL A 122 13.39 -15.35 5.22
C VAL A 122 12.20 -15.95 5.93
N LEU A 123 12.33 -17.21 6.35
CA LEU A 123 11.42 -17.84 7.30
C LEU A 123 12.01 -17.69 8.69
N ILE A 124 11.17 -17.33 9.63
CA ILE A 124 11.57 -17.13 11.01
C ILE A 124 10.75 -18.00 11.94
N VAL A 125 11.35 -18.46 13.02
CA VAL A 125 10.69 -19.23 14.07
C VAL A 125 11.00 -18.61 15.44
N ASN A 126 10.18 -18.91 16.44
CA ASN A 126 10.48 -18.48 17.81
C ASN A 126 11.86 -19.04 18.23
N LYS A 127 12.65 -18.24 18.99
CA LYS A 127 13.99 -18.64 19.46
C LYS A 127 13.96 -19.97 20.25
N ASP A 128 12.87 -20.26 20.94
CA ASP A 128 12.67 -21.47 21.73
C ASP A 128 12.00 -22.60 20.92
N SER A 129 11.84 -22.41 19.60
CA SER A 129 11.25 -23.41 18.71
C SER A 129 12.22 -24.57 18.46
N PRO A 130 11.74 -25.81 18.38
CA PRO A 130 12.57 -26.95 18.01
C PRO A 130 12.85 -27.04 16.51
N ILE A 131 12.48 -26.01 15.73
CA ILE A 131 12.69 -25.93 14.29
C ILE A 131 13.97 -25.17 14.01
N ASN A 132 14.98 -25.86 13.47
CA ASN A 132 16.28 -25.27 13.16
C ASN A 132 16.57 -25.15 11.66
N ASN A 133 15.80 -25.84 10.83
CA ASN A 133 15.98 -25.90 9.40
C ASN A 133 14.68 -26.29 8.69
N LEU A 134 14.69 -26.30 7.35
CA LEU A 134 13.51 -26.62 6.55
C LEU A 134 13.01 -28.07 6.77
N ASN A 135 13.91 -29.03 6.96
CA ASN A 135 13.51 -30.43 7.19
C ASN A 135 12.72 -30.58 8.48
N ASP A 136 13.13 -29.91 9.56
CA ASP A 136 12.40 -29.88 10.83
C ASP A 136 10.99 -29.29 10.64
N LEU A 137 10.90 -28.19 9.88
CA LEU A 137 9.62 -27.56 9.55
C LEU A 137 8.72 -28.52 8.80
N LEU A 138 9.22 -29.16 7.75
CA LEU A 138 8.47 -30.10 6.94
C LEU A 138 7.98 -31.29 7.75
N ALA A 139 8.82 -31.85 8.62
CA ALA A 139 8.46 -32.98 9.46
C ALA A 139 7.39 -32.65 10.50
N LYS A 140 7.44 -31.45 11.09
CA LYS A 140 6.56 -31.03 12.19
C LYS A 140 5.40 -30.13 11.75
N ARG A 141 5.23 -29.88 10.46
CA ARG A 141 4.27 -28.88 9.91
C ARG A 141 2.84 -29.05 10.43
N LYS A 142 2.39 -30.27 10.66
CA LYS A 142 1.03 -30.57 11.15
C LYS A 142 0.76 -30.03 12.57
N ASP A 143 1.81 -29.78 13.33
CA ASP A 143 1.72 -29.23 14.70
C ASP A 143 1.96 -27.72 14.73
N LEU A 144 2.37 -27.13 13.60
CA LEU A 144 2.77 -25.74 13.50
C LEU A 144 1.65 -24.84 12.98
N THR A 145 1.65 -23.60 13.46
CA THR A 145 0.89 -22.52 12.83
C THR A 145 1.83 -21.76 11.89
N SER A 146 1.45 -21.71 10.60
CA SER A 146 2.15 -20.94 9.58
C SER A 146 1.58 -19.52 9.50
N GLY A 147 2.45 -18.51 9.43
CA GLY A 147 2.10 -17.13 9.14
C GLY A 147 2.67 -16.72 7.79
N ASN A 148 1.80 -16.41 6.84
CA ASN A 148 2.19 -15.85 5.56
C ASN A 148 2.08 -14.32 5.59
N GLY A 149 2.85 -13.65 4.73
CA GLY A 149 2.64 -12.24 4.43
C GLY A 149 1.34 -12.00 3.67
N ASP A 150 1.14 -10.74 3.26
CA ASP A 150 0.04 -10.35 2.36
C ASP A 150 0.12 -11.18 1.06
N PRO A 151 -1.01 -11.63 0.48
CA PRO A 151 -1.03 -12.40 -0.77
C PRO A 151 -0.32 -11.72 -1.96
N ASN A 152 -0.20 -10.39 -1.93
CA ASN A 152 0.55 -9.62 -2.93
C ASN A 152 2.02 -9.33 -2.51
N SER A 153 2.50 -9.95 -1.43
CA SER A 153 3.88 -9.81 -0.97
C SER A 153 4.81 -10.78 -1.70
N THR A 154 5.92 -10.27 -2.22
CA THR A 154 6.95 -11.08 -2.87
C THR A 154 7.62 -12.01 -1.86
N SER A 155 8.26 -11.45 -0.83
CA SER A 155 9.06 -12.21 0.14
C SER A 155 8.22 -12.88 1.23
N GLY A 156 7.04 -12.34 1.53
CA GLY A 156 6.18 -12.88 2.58
C GLY A 156 5.19 -13.93 2.09
N PHE A 157 4.96 -14.03 0.77
CA PHE A 157 3.96 -14.94 0.22
C PHE A 157 4.46 -15.72 -1.01
N LEU A 158 4.81 -15.04 -2.11
CA LEU A 158 5.17 -15.70 -3.36
C LEU A 158 6.41 -16.59 -3.21
N VAL A 159 7.49 -16.04 -2.67
CA VAL A 159 8.76 -16.77 -2.56
C VAL A 159 8.65 -17.97 -1.62
N PRO A 160 8.14 -17.85 -0.37
CA PRO A 160 7.93 -19.02 0.46
C PRO A 160 6.90 -19.98 -0.11
N GLY A 161 5.86 -19.49 -0.76
CA GLY A 161 4.86 -20.33 -1.44
C GLY A 161 5.47 -21.23 -2.50
N TYR A 162 6.45 -20.74 -3.25
CA TYR A 162 7.15 -21.55 -4.25
C TYR A 162 8.27 -22.40 -3.63
N TYR A 163 9.25 -21.77 -2.96
CA TYR A 163 10.47 -22.46 -2.53
C TYR A 163 10.28 -23.37 -1.32
N VAL A 164 9.30 -23.09 -0.47
CA VAL A 164 9.03 -23.91 0.71
C VAL A 164 7.84 -24.84 0.46
N PHE A 165 6.73 -24.33 -0.09
CA PHE A 165 5.53 -25.12 -0.21
C PHE A 165 5.52 -25.94 -1.51
N ALA A 166 5.48 -25.29 -2.67
CA ALA A 166 5.35 -26.00 -3.94
C ALA A 166 6.50 -26.98 -4.22
N LYS A 167 7.75 -26.57 -3.98
CA LYS A 167 8.93 -27.46 -4.18
C LYS A 167 8.96 -28.68 -3.26
N ASN A 168 8.27 -28.63 -2.14
CA ASN A 168 8.20 -29.75 -1.19
C ASN A 168 6.85 -30.47 -1.21
N ASN A 169 6.01 -30.19 -2.22
CA ASN A 169 4.69 -30.77 -2.39
C ASN A 169 3.81 -30.61 -1.13
N ILE A 170 3.92 -29.47 -0.46
CA ILE A 170 3.07 -29.11 0.68
C ILE A 170 2.28 -27.85 0.37
N SER A 171 1.22 -27.66 1.12
CA SER A 171 0.33 -26.51 1.01
C SER A 171 0.05 -25.88 2.37
N ALA A 172 -0.60 -24.73 2.39
CA ALA A 172 -1.04 -24.08 3.62
C ALA A 172 -1.97 -24.97 4.49
N SER A 173 -2.71 -25.87 3.87
CA SER A 173 -3.60 -26.83 4.57
C SER A 173 -2.87 -27.95 5.29
N ASP A 174 -1.59 -28.16 5.00
CA ASP A 174 -0.77 -29.16 5.69
C ASP A 174 -0.30 -28.72 7.10
N PHE A 175 -0.49 -27.43 7.41
CA PHE A 175 -0.20 -26.91 8.74
C PHE A 175 -1.43 -27.02 9.65
N LYS A 176 -1.18 -27.08 10.97
CA LYS A 176 -2.25 -27.05 11.98
C LYS A 176 -3.17 -25.83 11.78
N ARG A 177 -2.60 -24.72 11.39
CA ARG A 177 -3.28 -23.47 11.08
C ARG A 177 -2.42 -22.61 10.18
N THR A 178 -3.05 -21.92 9.24
CA THR A 178 -2.38 -20.86 8.44
C THR A 178 -3.09 -19.54 8.64
N VAL A 179 -2.31 -18.46 8.78
CA VAL A 179 -2.78 -17.08 8.91
C VAL A 179 -2.05 -16.24 7.86
N ASN A 180 -2.77 -15.40 7.13
CA ASN A 180 -2.19 -14.45 6.19
C ASN A 180 -2.29 -13.02 6.74
N ALA A 181 -1.23 -12.23 6.62
CA ALA A 181 -1.29 -10.80 6.89
C ALA A 181 -2.23 -10.10 5.89
N GLY A 182 -2.83 -8.97 6.29
CA GLY A 182 -3.81 -8.24 5.45
C GLY A 182 -5.22 -8.82 5.50
N MET A 183 -5.43 -10.05 5.96
CA MET A 183 -6.75 -10.53 6.34
C MET A 183 -7.07 -9.99 7.74
N LYS A 184 -8.28 -9.41 7.92
CA LYS A 184 -8.71 -8.90 9.25
C LYS A 184 -8.39 -9.94 10.32
N PRO A 185 -7.52 -9.64 11.29
CA PRO A 185 -7.12 -10.64 12.26
C PRO A 185 -8.29 -10.93 13.17
N THR A 186 -8.81 -12.15 13.13
CA THR A 186 -9.38 -12.73 14.32
C THR A 186 -8.22 -12.83 15.32
N ARG A 187 -8.04 -11.77 16.11
CA ARG A 187 -7.12 -11.66 17.25
C ARG A 187 -5.78 -12.38 17.03
N TRP A 188 -4.79 -11.61 16.59
CA TRP A 188 -3.39 -12.03 16.57
C TRP A 188 -2.98 -12.47 17.99
N PRO A 189 -2.32 -13.62 18.17
CA PRO A 189 -1.77 -13.98 19.48
C PRO A 189 -0.77 -12.92 19.90
N SER A 190 -0.76 -12.57 21.20
CA SER A 190 0.07 -11.55 21.85
C SER A 190 1.48 -11.41 21.27
N PRO A 191 2.07 -10.19 21.34
CA PRO A 191 3.36 -9.83 20.71
C PRO A 191 4.61 -10.49 21.29
N THR A 192 4.49 -11.56 22.06
CA THR A 192 5.62 -12.35 22.57
C THR A 192 6.29 -13.25 21.53
N SER A 193 5.77 -13.33 20.31
CA SER A 193 6.38 -14.04 19.20
C SER A 193 6.91 -13.08 18.13
N ARG A 194 7.93 -12.31 18.50
CA ARG A 194 8.65 -11.45 17.56
C ARG A 194 9.67 -12.28 16.79
N TRP A 195 9.48 -12.37 15.50
CA TRP A 195 10.27 -13.18 14.59
C TRP A 195 11.39 -12.35 13.96
N MET A 196 12.63 -12.57 14.34
CA MET A 196 13.81 -12.03 13.65
C MET A 196 14.96 -13.06 13.73
N LEU A 197 15.47 -13.50 12.57
CA LEU A 197 16.78 -14.10 12.47
C LEU A 197 17.78 -13.00 12.07
N PRO A 198 18.99 -12.97 12.66
CA PRO A 198 20.05 -12.11 12.17
C PRO A 198 20.47 -12.53 10.75
N PRO A 199 20.96 -11.60 9.93
CA PRO A 199 21.44 -11.90 8.60
C PRO A 199 22.64 -12.87 8.71
N THR A 200 22.49 -14.06 8.15
CA THR A 200 23.65 -14.94 7.94
C THR A 200 24.42 -14.39 6.75
N THR A 201 25.60 -13.84 7.00
CA THR A 201 26.57 -13.52 5.93
C THR A 201 26.84 -14.79 5.12
N PRO A 202 26.82 -14.75 3.79
CA PRO A 202 27.26 -15.87 2.96
C PRO A 202 28.72 -16.16 3.30
N LYS A 203 29.05 -17.37 3.72
CA LYS A 203 30.44 -17.82 3.74
C LYS A 203 30.89 -17.86 2.29
N THR A 204 31.76 -16.94 1.89
CA THR A 204 32.52 -17.06 0.66
C THR A 204 33.40 -18.31 0.77
N SER A 205 33.07 -19.35 0.02
CA SER A 205 33.98 -20.47 -0.19
C SER A 205 35.06 -19.98 -1.16
N THR A 206 36.20 -19.58 -0.61
CA THR A 206 37.44 -19.52 -1.41
C THR A 206 37.99 -20.93 -1.49
N SER A 207 38.04 -21.45 -2.68
CA SER A 207 39.01 -22.48 -3.12
C SER A 207 39.23 -22.30 -4.59
#